data_912c53329863937cf1c20c5673f333ed
#
_entry.id   912c53329863937cf1c20c5673f333ed
#
_cell.length_a   1.000
_cell.length_b   1.000
_cell.length_c   1.000
_cell.angle_alpha   90.00
_cell.angle_beta   90.00
_cell.angle_gamma   90.00
#
_symmetry.space_group_name_H-M   'P 1'
#
loop_
_entity.id
_entity.type
_entity.pdbx_description
1 polymer ?
#
loop_
_entity_poly.entity_id
_entity_poly.type
_entity_poly.pdbx_seq_one_letter_code
_entity_poly.pdbx_strand_id
1 'polypeptide(L)'
;NTIKYYIYIMSTSILNIDKVSIYQQDEIILENINININKGDFIYLIGKTGSGKSSLIKTLYADLKLKKGFISVGGFTLKDLKEKKIPFLRRKLGIVFQDFNLLQDRSVFDNLKFVLEATEWSDKKKIKNRINEVLEIVKIKDLIFKLPHQLSGGQKQKVAISRALLNSPDLIIADEPTGNLDPKTSLEIMNLLLELNKKGNTILMATHDFMMIKKYPHKTLLCNNKSINEIDITGMSIENIYE
;
A
#
# COMPACT_ATOMS: atom_id res chain seq x y z
N ASN A 1 -34.68 3.22 2.43
CA ASN A 1 -33.69 3.12 1.30
C ASN A 1 -32.28 3.58 1.71
N THR A 2 -32.14 4.60 2.57
CA THR A 2 -30.85 5.15 2.99
C THR A 2 -29.99 4.14 3.80
N ILE A 3 -30.60 3.39 4.71
CA ILE A 3 -29.93 2.38 5.54
C ILE A 3 -29.41 1.21 4.68
N LYS A 4 -30.19 0.72 3.70
CA LYS A 4 -29.75 -0.30 2.75
C LYS A 4 -28.59 0.18 1.87
N TYR A 5 -28.58 1.45 1.48
CA TYR A 5 -27.51 2.06 0.69
C TYR A 5 -26.22 2.19 1.52
N TYR A 6 -26.31 2.60 2.79
CA TYR A 6 -25.18 2.62 3.73
C TYR A 6 -24.62 1.21 3.99
N ILE A 7 -25.47 0.20 4.19
CA ILE A 7 -25.06 -1.19 4.38
C ILE A 7 -24.40 -1.74 3.11
N TYR A 8 -24.88 -1.41 1.91
CA TYR A 8 -24.30 -1.84 0.63
C TYR A 8 -22.92 -1.18 0.41
N ILE A 9 -22.77 0.11 0.68
CA ILE A 9 -21.47 0.81 0.60
C ILE A 9 -20.48 0.23 1.60
N MET A 10 -20.88 -0.07 2.83
CA MET A 10 -20.02 -0.68 3.84
C MET A 10 -19.59 -2.12 3.48
N SER A 11 -20.35 -2.84 2.66
CA SER A 11 -20.02 -4.22 2.28
C SER A 11 -18.94 -4.33 1.19
N THR A 12 -18.67 -3.25 0.45
CA THR A 12 -17.67 -3.23 -0.64
C THR A 12 -16.45 -2.35 -0.34
N SER A 13 -16.57 -1.41 0.60
CA SER A 13 -15.50 -0.48 0.95
C SER A 13 -14.41 -1.15 1.79
N ILE A 14 -13.17 -1.10 1.31
CA ILE A 14 -11.97 -1.56 2.04
C ILE A 14 -11.35 -0.44 2.87
N LEU A 15 -11.42 0.79 2.37
CA LEU A 15 -10.98 1.98 3.08
C LEU A 15 -12.05 3.06 2.98
N ASN A 16 -12.48 3.55 4.14
CA ASN A 16 -13.34 4.72 4.24
C ASN A 16 -12.72 5.74 5.19
N ILE A 17 -12.52 6.95 4.70
CA ILE A 17 -12.00 8.12 5.43
C ILE A 17 -13.09 9.19 5.39
N ASP A 18 -13.55 9.65 6.55
CA ASP A 18 -14.58 10.67 6.67
C ASP A 18 -14.12 11.80 7.61
N LYS A 19 -14.03 13.01 7.07
CA LYS A 19 -13.68 14.27 7.76
C LYS A 19 -12.40 14.15 8.61
N VAL A 20 -11.38 13.50 8.08
CA VAL A 20 -10.13 13.23 8.79
C VAL A 20 -9.17 14.39 8.68
N SER A 21 -8.56 14.74 9.81
CA SER A 21 -7.38 15.60 9.84
C SER A 21 -6.19 14.82 10.42
N ILE A 22 -5.06 14.87 9.72
CA ILE A 22 -3.83 14.16 10.09
C ILE A 22 -2.82 15.18 10.62
N TYR A 23 -2.22 14.83 11.75
CA TYR A 23 -1.26 15.66 12.46
C TYR A 23 0.10 14.96 12.52
N GLN A 24 1.18 15.74 12.38
CA GLN A 24 2.50 15.36 12.85
C GLN A 24 2.85 16.27 14.04
N GLN A 25 3.09 15.67 15.19
CA GLN A 25 3.12 16.40 16.46
C GLN A 25 1.83 17.24 16.61
N ASP A 26 1.91 18.56 16.56
CA ASP A 26 0.76 19.47 16.64
C ASP A 26 0.47 20.21 15.32
N GLU A 27 1.26 19.96 14.28
CA GLU A 27 1.05 20.54 12.97
C GLU A 27 0.01 19.74 12.17
N ILE A 28 -0.96 20.45 11.55
CA ILE A 28 -1.92 19.85 10.62
C ILE A 28 -1.25 19.64 9.27
N ILE A 29 -1.10 18.39 8.89
CA ILE A 29 -0.52 17.97 7.59
C ILE A 29 -1.62 17.83 6.54
N LEU A 30 -2.74 17.18 6.91
CA LEU A 30 -3.92 17.04 6.06
C LEU A 30 -5.16 17.41 6.85
N GLU A 31 -6.13 18.06 6.19
CA GLU A 31 -7.32 18.59 6.84
C GLU A 31 -8.60 18.20 6.11
N ASN A 32 -9.59 17.73 6.86
CA ASN A 32 -10.94 17.43 6.39
C ASN A 32 -11.00 16.54 5.14
N ILE A 33 -10.12 15.51 5.07
CA ILE A 33 -10.06 14.62 3.93
C ILE A 33 -11.18 13.58 3.95
N ASN A 34 -11.68 13.24 2.75
CA ASN A 34 -12.71 12.24 2.53
C ASN A 34 -12.27 11.33 1.38
N ILE A 35 -12.14 10.02 1.62
CA ILE A 35 -11.71 9.04 0.64
C ILE A 35 -12.51 7.76 0.83
N ASN A 36 -12.98 7.18 -0.28
CA ASN A 36 -13.54 5.84 -0.30
C ASN A 36 -12.86 4.98 -1.35
N ILE A 37 -12.38 3.80 -0.93
CA ILE A 37 -11.75 2.79 -1.79
C ILE A 37 -12.53 1.50 -1.66
N ASN A 38 -12.99 0.96 -2.78
CA ASN A 38 -13.70 -0.31 -2.83
C ASN A 38 -12.76 -1.48 -3.11
N LYS A 39 -13.23 -2.68 -2.80
CA LYS A 39 -12.50 -3.90 -3.11
C LYS A 39 -12.24 -4.02 -4.62
N GLY A 40 -10.99 -4.28 -4.99
CA GLY A 40 -10.53 -4.39 -6.37
C GLY A 40 -10.14 -3.07 -7.04
N ASP A 41 -10.30 -1.93 -6.37
CA ASP A 41 -9.84 -0.66 -6.92
C ASP A 41 -8.30 -0.62 -7.04
N PHE A 42 -7.82 0.03 -8.10
CA PHE A 42 -6.44 0.51 -8.21
C PHE A 42 -6.48 2.04 -8.16
N ILE A 43 -5.81 2.63 -7.18
CA ILE A 43 -5.86 4.08 -6.95
C ILE A 43 -4.45 4.64 -6.84
N TYR A 44 -4.18 5.71 -7.57
CA TYR A 44 -2.98 6.52 -7.38
C TYR A 44 -3.20 7.58 -6.31
N LEU A 45 -2.20 7.78 -5.46
CA LEU A 45 -2.08 8.91 -4.55
C LEU A 45 -0.87 9.75 -4.97
N ILE A 46 -1.10 10.90 -5.57
CA ILE A 46 -0.05 11.77 -6.09
C ILE A 46 0.06 13.06 -5.29
N GLY A 47 1.16 13.77 -5.45
CA GLY A 47 1.41 15.04 -4.78
C GLY A 47 2.90 15.31 -4.64
N LYS A 48 3.28 16.58 -4.43
CA LYS A 48 4.68 16.99 -4.19
C LYS A 48 5.26 16.25 -2.98
N THR A 49 6.59 16.16 -2.92
CA THR A 49 7.28 15.71 -1.69
C THR A 49 6.86 16.59 -0.53
N GLY A 50 6.54 16.00 0.61
CA GLY A 50 6.03 16.74 1.78
C GLY A 50 4.53 17.06 1.76
N SER A 51 3.76 16.72 0.72
CA SER A 51 2.32 17.03 0.65
C SER A 51 1.45 16.28 1.66
N GLY A 52 1.97 15.24 2.34
CA GLY A 52 1.22 14.47 3.34
C GLY A 52 0.88 13.03 2.94
N LYS A 53 1.29 12.55 1.75
CA LYS A 53 1.05 11.17 1.29
C LYS A 53 1.54 10.12 2.29
N SER A 54 2.80 10.22 2.72
CA SER A 54 3.38 9.27 3.68
C SER A 54 2.74 9.40 5.07
N SER A 55 2.26 10.59 5.47
CA SER A 55 1.52 10.77 6.73
C SER A 55 0.17 10.08 6.69
N LEU A 56 -0.55 10.15 5.54
CA LEU A 56 -1.76 9.37 5.33
C LEU A 56 -1.46 7.87 5.44
N ILE A 57 -0.48 7.39 4.67
CA ILE A 57 -0.07 5.97 4.67
C ILE A 57 0.26 5.49 6.09
N LYS A 58 1.08 6.25 6.84
CA LYS A 58 1.43 5.95 8.24
C LYS A 58 0.20 5.89 9.15
N THR A 59 -0.78 6.76 8.93
CA THR A 59 -2.04 6.72 9.68
C THR A 59 -2.83 5.44 9.37
N LEU A 60 -2.88 5.00 8.11
CA LEU A 60 -3.63 3.80 7.71
C LEU A 60 -3.13 2.52 8.38
N TYR A 61 -1.82 2.37 8.61
CA TYR A 61 -1.28 1.21 9.35
C TYR A 61 -0.99 1.48 10.83
N ALA A 62 -1.58 2.57 11.37
CA ALA A 62 -1.50 2.95 12.78
C ALA A 62 -0.05 3.14 13.29
N ASP A 63 0.82 3.77 12.48
CA ASP A 63 2.11 4.31 12.89
C ASP A 63 1.95 5.77 13.37
N LEU A 64 1.06 6.52 12.70
CA LEU A 64 0.56 7.80 13.19
C LEU A 64 -0.83 7.62 13.79
N LYS A 65 -1.03 8.15 15.00
CA LYS A 65 -2.31 8.09 15.70
C LYS A 65 -3.34 9.01 15.05
N LEU A 66 -4.54 8.49 14.79
CA LEU A 66 -5.66 9.29 14.32
C LEU A 66 -6.20 10.16 15.47
N LYS A 67 -6.09 11.50 15.33
CA LYS A 67 -6.60 12.46 16.32
C LYS A 67 -8.03 12.92 16.02
N LYS A 68 -8.40 13.16 14.74
CA LYS A 68 -9.69 13.73 14.33
C LYS A 68 -10.27 13.03 13.10
N GLY A 69 -11.58 12.80 13.11
CA GLY A 69 -12.33 12.17 12.01
C GLY A 69 -12.51 10.67 12.21
N PHE A 70 -12.89 9.98 11.14
CA PHE A 70 -13.16 8.55 11.13
C PHE A 70 -12.40 7.86 10.01
N ILE A 71 -11.68 6.79 10.33
CA ILE A 71 -11.07 5.87 9.34
C ILE A 71 -11.51 4.45 9.67
N SER A 72 -12.06 3.77 8.65
CA SER A 72 -12.22 2.33 8.63
C SER A 72 -11.34 1.74 7.53
N VAL A 73 -10.49 0.77 7.85
CA VAL A 73 -9.62 0.09 6.88
C VAL A 73 -9.48 -1.39 7.22
N GLY A 74 -9.65 -2.27 6.23
CA GLY A 74 -9.56 -3.71 6.42
C GLY A 74 -10.49 -4.24 7.53
N GLY A 75 -11.63 -3.61 7.76
CA GLY A 75 -12.58 -3.94 8.83
C GLY A 75 -12.23 -3.40 10.22
N PHE A 76 -11.18 -2.59 10.36
CA PHE A 76 -10.79 -1.94 11.61
C PHE A 76 -11.12 -0.46 11.60
N THR A 77 -11.69 0.03 12.70
CA THR A 77 -11.82 1.47 12.96
C THR A 77 -10.56 1.95 13.67
N LEU A 78 -9.90 2.99 13.13
CA LEU A 78 -8.61 3.46 13.64
C LEU A 78 -8.76 4.41 14.82
N LYS A 79 -9.90 5.11 14.94
CA LYS A 79 -10.15 5.96 16.11
C LYS A 79 -10.18 5.08 17.37
N ASP A 80 -9.37 5.41 18.34
CA ASP A 80 -9.24 4.68 19.62
C ASP A 80 -8.84 3.20 19.48
N LEU A 81 -8.17 2.84 18.37
CA LEU A 81 -7.65 1.49 18.16
C LEU A 81 -6.64 1.14 19.25
N LYS A 82 -6.94 0.10 20.02
CA LYS A 82 -6.06 -0.38 21.10
C LYS A 82 -4.77 -0.96 20.50
N GLU A 83 -3.61 -0.67 21.10
CA GLU A 83 -2.29 -1.13 20.63
C GLU A 83 -2.23 -2.63 20.33
N LYS A 84 -2.84 -3.45 21.22
CA LYS A 84 -2.93 -4.91 21.01
C LYS A 84 -3.68 -5.33 19.74
N LYS A 85 -4.44 -4.45 19.10
CA LYS A 85 -5.16 -4.69 17.85
C LYS A 85 -4.38 -4.27 16.60
N ILE A 86 -3.34 -3.45 16.76
CA ILE A 86 -2.50 -2.97 15.64
C ILE A 86 -1.88 -4.11 14.83
N PRO A 87 -1.33 -5.19 15.44
CA PRO A 87 -0.80 -6.33 14.67
C PRO A 87 -1.86 -6.98 13.77
N PHE A 88 -3.09 -7.08 14.22
CA PHE A 88 -4.21 -7.66 13.45
C PHE A 88 -4.63 -6.75 12.29
N LEU A 89 -4.66 -5.43 12.49
CA LEU A 89 -4.82 -4.46 11.41
C LEU A 89 -3.72 -4.63 10.36
N ARG A 90 -2.45 -4.63 10.79
CA ARG A 90 -1.30 -4.74 9.88
C ARG A 90 -1.28 -6.03 9.07
N ARG A 91 -1.87 -7.12 9.56
CA ARG A 91 -2.06 -8.37 8.78
C ARG A 91 -3.03 -8.19 7.61
N LYS A 92 -3.98 -7.25 7.72
CA LYS A 92 -4.94 -6.91 6.65
C LYS A 92 -4.38 -5.97 5.60
N LEU A 93 -3.19 -5.42 5.85
CA LEU A 93 -2.51 -4.47 4.98
C LEU A 93 -1.19 -5.04 4.47
N GLY A 94 -1.01 -5.03 3.17
CA GLY A 94 0.27 -5.35 2.53
C GLY A 94 1.03 -4.06 2.23
N ILE A 95 2.11 -3.78 2.96
CA ILE A 95 2.84 -2.52 2.77
C ILE A 95 4.12 -2.79 1.97
N VAL A 96 4.28 -2.06 0.87
CA VAL A 96 5.46 -2.04 0.01
C VAL A 96 6.11 -0.68 0.18
N PHE A 97 7.29 -0.64 0.80
CA PHE A 97 8.05 0.59 1.06
C PHE A 97 9.01 0.91 -0.09
N GLN A 98 9.33 2.19 -0.25
CA GLN A 98 10.31 2.67 -1.22
C GLN A 98 11.70 2.06 -1.02
N ASP A 99 12.18 1.93 0.21
CA ASP A 99 13.52 1.46 0.57
C ASP A 99 13.59 -0.07 0.78
N PHE A 100 12.64 -0.82 0.24
CA PHE A 100 12.51 -2.28 0.37
C PHE A 100 12.40 -2.78 1.82
N ASN A 101 13.13 -2.22 2.78
CA ASN A 101 13.18 -2.59 4.21
C ASN A 101 13.38 -4.10 4.42
N LEU A 102 14.38 -4.68 3.74
CA LEU A 102 14.77 -6.08 3.89
C LEU A 102 15.83 -6.23 5.00
N LEU A 103 15.73 -7.29 5.76
CA LEU A 103 16.74 -7.67 6.74
C LEU A 103 17.99 -8.17 5.99
N GLN A 104 19.09 -7.43 6.11
CA GLN A 104 20.28 -7.59 5.27
C GLN A 104 21.08 -8.88 5.59
N ASP A 105 20.95 -9.37 6.81
CA ASP A 105 21.60 -10.57 7.37
C ASP A 105 20.81 -11.87 7.11
N ARG A 106 19.68 -11.77 6.41
CA ARG A 106 18.75 -12.89 6.18
C ARG A 106 18.50 -13.15 4.71
N SER A 107 18.37 -14.43 4.35
CA SER A 107 17.96 -14.83 3.01
C SER A 107 16.56 -14.31 2.64
N VAL A 108 16.19 -14.38 1.36
CA VAL A 108 14.80 -14.10 0.92
C VAL A 108 13.81 -14.96 1.70
N PHE A 109 14.10 -16.27 1.84
CA PHE A 109 13.27 -17.19 2.63
C PHE A 109 13.08 -16.70 4.06
N ASP A 110 14.19 -16.35 4.74
CA ASP A 110 14.16 -15.97 6.16
C ASP A 110 13.51 -14.59 6.37
N ASN A 111 13.66 -13.67 5.42
CA ASN A 111 12.93 -12.40 5.41
C ASN A 111 11.42 -12.62 5.40
N LEU A 112 10.93 -13.52 4.54
CA LEU A 112 9.50 -13.84 4.43
C LEU A 112 8.99 -14.68 5.60
N LYS A 113 9.78 -15.67 6.02
CA LYS A 113 9.48 -16.51 7.18
C LYS A 113 9.32 -15.70 8.45
N PHE A 114 10.22 -14.74 8.70
CA PHE A 114 10.15 -13.86 9.86
C PHE A 114 8.80 -13.15 9.98
N VAL A 115 8.24 -12.66 8.86
CA VAL A 115 6.94 -11.99 8.88
C VAL A 115 5.80 -12.97 9.21
N LEU A 116 5.82 -14.18 8.65
CA LEU A 116 4.80 -15.19 8.95
C LEU A 116 4.85 -15.60 10.43
N GLU A 117 6.05 -15.85 10.96
CA GLU A 117 6.22 -16.18 12.38
C GLU A 117 5.76 -15.02 13.28
N ALA A 118 6.12 -13.76 12.95
CA ALA A 118 5.66 -12.57 13.68
C ALA A 118 4.15 -12.36 13.58
N THR A 119 3.48 -12.97 12.61
CA THR A 119 2.04 -12.97 12.43
C THR A 119 1.37 -14.27 12.89
N GLU A 120 2.03 -15.02 13.80
CA GLU A 120 1.52 -16.21 14.51
C GLU A 120 1.33 -17.47 13.63
N TRP A 121 1.99 -17.54 12.48
CA TRP A 121 2.08 -18.79 11.76
C TRP A 121 3.10 -19.72 12.48
N SER A 122 2.67 -20.92 12.86
CA SER A 122 3.49 -21.89 13.59
C SER A 122 3.81 -23.17 12.78
N ASP A 123 2.99 -23.50 11.79
CA ASP A 123 3.17 -24.70 10.96
C ASP A 123 4.27 -24.46 9.91
N LYS A 124 5.41 -25.11 10.09
CA LYS A 124 6.58 -25.00 9.19
C LYS A 124 6.27 -25.37 7.73
N LYS A 125 5.37 -26.35 7.51
CA LYS A 125 4.99 -26.77 6.15
C LYS A 125 4.11 -25.73 5.47
N LYS A 126 3.15 -25.17 6.19
CA LYS A 126 2.31 -24.07 5.69
C LYS A 126 3.13 -22.82 5.40
N ILE A 127 4.06 -22.45 6.29
CA ILE A 127 5.00 -21.33 6.09
C ILE A 127 5.78 -21.53 4.79
N LYS A 128 6.45 -22.69 4.61
CA LYS A 128 7.22 -23.01 3.40
C LYS A 128 6.36 -22.95 2.14
N ASN A 129 5.17 -23.52 2.17
CA ASN A 129 4.26 -23.50 1.03
C ASN A 129 3.83 -22.08 0.67
N ARG A 130 3.47 -21.25 1.68
CA ARG A 130 3.05 -19.87 1.44
C ARG A 130 4.19 -19.01 0.89
N ILE A 131 5.40 -19.17 1.38
CA ILE A 131 6.59 -18.49 0.83
C ILE A 131 6.80 -18.87 -0.63
N ASN A 132 6.77 -20.16 -0.96
CA ASN A 132 6.91 -20.60 -2.35
C ASN A 132 5.83 -20.02 -3.25
N GLU A 133 4.57 -20.03 -2.81
CA GLU A 133 3.43 -19.48 -3.55
C GLU A 133 3.64 -17.98 -3.88
N VAL A 134 3.97 -17.16 -2.89
CA VAL A 134 4.15 -15.73 -3.14
C VAL A 134 5.37 -15.44 -4.01
N LEU A 135 6.45 -16.22 -3.89
CA LEU A 135 7.63 -16.10 -4.75
C LEU A 135 7.37 -16.53 -6.21
N GLU A 136 6.48 -17.51 -6.42
CA GLU A 136 5.99 -17.87 -7.75
C GLU A 136 5.15 -16.76 -8.37
N ILE A 137 4.25 -16.14 -7.60
CA ILE A 137 3.42 -15.01 -8.06
C ILE A 137 4.30 -13.88 -8.60
N VAL A 138 5.40 -13.56 -7.93
CA VAL A 138 6.31 -12.47 -8.33
C VAL A 138 7.46 -12.95 -9.23
N LYS A 139 7.53 -14.24 -9.59
CA LYS A 139 8.48 -14.85 -10.53
C LYS A 139 9.95 -14.73 -10.08
N ILE A 140 10.25 -14.99 -8.78
CA ILE A 140 11.61 -14.98 -8.22
C ILE A 140 11.90 -16.19 -7.30
N LYS A 141 11.22 -17.31 -7.49
CA LYS A 141 11.35 -18.48 -6.64
C LYS A 141 12.79 -19.05 -6.62
N ASP A 142 13.53 -18.90 -7.71
CA ASP A 142 14.93 -19.29 -7.86
C ASP A 142 15.88 -18.51 -6.93
N LEU A 143 15.46 -17.35 -6.42
CA LEU A 143 16.22 -16.47 -5.57
C LEU A 143 16.00 -16.71 -4.06
N ILE A 144 15.23 -17.72 -3.69
CA ILE A 144 14.74 -17.97 -2.31
C ILE A 144 15.85 -18.00 -1.24
N PHE A 145 17.06 -18.46 -1.57
CA PHE A 145 18.18 -18.54 -0.64
C PHE A 145 19.21 -17.41 -0.78
N LYS A 146 18.96 -16.45 -1.70
CA LYS A 146 19.84 -15.28 -1.87
C LYS A 146 19.68 -14.29 -0.71
N LEU A 147 20.79 -13.61 -0.38
CA LEU A 147 20.81 -12.48 0.55
C LEU A 147 20.47 -11.18 -0.19
N PRO A 148 19.92 -10.14 0.48
CA PRO A 148 19.54 -8.89 -0.18
C PRO A 148 20.65 -8.21 -0.98
N HIS A 149 21.90 -8.27 -0.55
CA HIS A 149 23.03 -7.69 -1.28
C HIS A 149 23.35 -8.42 -2.60
N GLN A 150 22.84 -9.64 -2.80
CA GLN A 150 22.99 -10.44 -4.02
C GLN A 150 21.86 -10.20 -5.04
N LEU A 151 20.91 -9.32 -4.72
CA LEU A 151 19.73 -9.04 -5.51
C LEU A 151 19.84 -7.68 -6.21
N SER A 152 19.34 -7.60 -7.45
CA SER A 152 19.11 -6.29 -8.12
C SER A 152 18.02 -5.49 -7.39
N GLY A 153 17.89 -4.19 -7.69
CA GLY A 153 16.83 -3.34 -7.13
C GLY A 153 15.42 -3.91 -7.40
N GLY A 154 15.16 -4.31 -8.64
CA GLY A 154 13.87 -4.92 -9.02
C GLY A 154 13.60 -6.25 -8.33
N GLN A 155 14.64 -7.08 -8.10
CA GLN A 155 14.49 -8.31 -7.34
C GLN A 155 14.18 -8.04 -5.86
N LYS A 156 14.86 -7.05 -5.24
CA LYS A 156 14.54 -6.58 -3.89
C LYS A 156 13.10 -6.10 -3.79
N GLN A 157 12.62 -5.36 -4.78
CA GLN A 157 11.24 -4.88 -4.83
C GLN A 157 10.24 -6.04 -4.95
N LYS A 158 10.53 -7.04 -5.77
CA LYS A 158 9.71 -8.26 -5.87
C LYS A 158 9.66 -9.01 -4.53
N VAL A 159 10.76 -9.07 -3.77
CA VAL A 159 10.75 -9.61 -2.39
C VAL A 159 9.89 -8.78 -1.46
N ALA A 160 9.97 -7.45 -1.52
CA ALA A 160 9.12 -6.56 -0.72
C ALA A 160 7.62 -6.74 -1.05
N ILE A 161 7.28 -6.91 -2.34
CA ILE A 161 5.91 -7.22 -2.77
C ILE A 161 5.49 -8.62 -2.27
N SER A 162 6.38 -9.65 -2.35
CA SER A 162 6.10 -10.98 -1.80
C SER A 162 5.77 -10.91 -0.32
N ARG A 163 6.55 -10.13 0.44
CA ARG A 163 6.32 -9.88 1.87
C ARG A 163 4.94 -9.26 2.12
N ALA A 164 4.55 -8.29 1.32
CA ALA A 164 3.23 -7.66 1.44
C ALA A 164 2.08 -8.66 1.18
N LEU A 165 2.28 -9.66 0.31
CA LEU A 165 1.26 -10.66 -0.05
C LEU A 165 1.11 -11.81 0.96
N LEU A 166 2.02 -12.00 1.91
CA LEU A 166 2.09 -13.19 2.78
C LEU A 166 0.79 -13.49 3.51
N ASN A 167 0.15 -12.49 4.08
CA ASN A 167 -1.09 -12.65 4.86
C ASN A 167 -2.37 -12.44 4.03
N SER A 168 -2.28 -12.50 2.70
CA SER A 168 -3.43 -12.25 1.80
C SER A 168 -4.17 -10.95 2.17
N PRO A 169 -3.52 -9.79 2.06
CA PRO A 169 -4.05 -8.53 2.55
C PRO A 169 -5.31 -8.11 1.80
N ASP A 170 -6.19 -7.38 2.49
CA ASP A 170 -7.38 -6.77 1.90
C ASP A 170 -7.03 -5.51 1.07
N LEU A 171 -5.93 -4.81 1.46
CA LEU A 171 -5.41 -3.62 0.77
C LEU A 171 -3.89 -3.67 0.68
N ILE A 172 -3.34 -3.50 -0.50
CA ILE A 172 -1.91 -3.28 -0.73
C ILE A 172 -1.67 -1.77 -0.81
N ILE A 173 -0.79 -1.27 0.05
CA ILE A 173 -0.34 0.12 0.05
C ILE A 173 1.11 0.13 -0.44
N ALA A 174 1.34 0.70 -1.62
CA ALA A 174 2.66 0.81 -2.22
C ALA A 174 3.12 2.27 -2.18
N ASP A 175 4.14 2.55 -1.36
CA ASP A 175 4.73 3.89 -1.22
C ASP A 175 5.96 3.99 -2.12
N GLU A 176 5.84 4.70 -3.25
CA GLU A 176 6.87 4.91 -4.27
C GLU A 176 7.55 3.60 -4.74
N PRO A 177 6.78 2.57 -5.15
CA PRO A 177 7.33 1.23 -5.40
C PRO A 177 8.30 1.15 -6.58
N THR A 178 8.42 2.19 -7.39
CA THR A 178 9.29 2.27 -8.57
C THR A 178 10.36 3.36 -8.44
N GLY A 179 10.36 4.15 -7.36
CA GLY A 179 11.15 5.37 -7.24
C GLY A 179 12.67 5.16 -7.26
N ASN A 180 13.16 3.97 -6.88
CA ASN A 180 14.59 3.63 -6.85
C ASN A 180 15.02 2.65 -7.96
N LEU A 181 14.22 2.55 -9.05
CA LEU A 181 14.42 1.57 -10.11
C LEU A 181 14.63 2.24 -11.46
N ASP A 182 15.35 1.55 -12.33
CA ASP A 182 15.46 1.97 -13.73
C ASP A 182 14.11 1.86 -14.46
N PRO A 183 13.91 2.58 -15.59
CA PRO A 183 12.62 2.63 -16.28
C PRO A 183 12.08 1.26 -16.71
N LYS A 184 12.95 0.34 -17.15
CA LYS A 184 12.54 -1.01 -17.56
C LYS A 184 12.04 -1.82 -16.39
N THR A 185 12.79 -1.82 -15.30
CA THR A 185 12.43 -2.50 -14.05
C THR A 185 11.16 -1.88 -13.44
N SER A 186 11.00 -0.56 -13.50
CA SER A 186 9.78 0.14 -13.06
C SER A 186 8.54 -0.36 -13.80
N LEU A 187 8.63 -0.56 -15.11
CA LEU A 187 7.55 -1.15 -15.92
C LEU A 187 7.23 -2.59 -15.49
N GLU A 188 8.24 -3.40 -15.18
CA GLU A 188 8.01 -4.78 -14.69
C GLU A 188 7.26 -4.78 -13.36
N ILE A 189 7.65 -3.92 -12.41
CA ILE A 189 6.96 -3.80 -11.11
C ILE A 189 5.54 -3.27 -11.29
N MET A 190 5.34 -2.27 -12.15
CA MET A 190 3.99 -1.76 -12.43
C MET A 190 3.09 -2.85 -13.03
N ASN A 191 3.58 -3.59 -14.02
CA ASN A 191 2.82 -4.71 -14.60
C ASN A 191 2.49 -5.77 -13.57
N LEU A 192 3.40 -6.09 -12.64
CA LEU A 192 3.14 -7.01 -11.54
C LEU A 192 2.00 -6.50 -10.64
N LEU A 193 2.00 -5.22 -10.26
CA LEU A 193 0.92 -4.63 -9.46
C LEU A 193 -0.41 -4.66 -10.21
N LEU A 194 -0.41 -4.38 -11.51
CA LEU A 194 -1.62 -4.49 -12.35
C LEU A 194 -2.13 -5.93 -12.47
N GLU A 195 -1.23 -6.92 -12.60
CA GLU A 195 -1.61 -8.34 -12.58
C GLU A 195 -2.24 -8.74 -11.23
N LEU A 196 -1.70 -8.24 -10.11
CA LEU A 196 -2.26 -8.46 -8.78
C LEU A 196 -3.65 -7.83 -8.65
N ASN A 197 -3.83 -6.60 -9.15
CA ASN A 197 -5.13 -5.93 -9.13
C ASN A 197 -6.17 -6.68 -9.98
N LYS A 198 -5.82 -7.13 -11.18
CA LYS A 198 -6.70 -7.97 -12.03
C LYS A 198 -7.11 -9.27 -11.34
N LYS A 199 -6.32 -9.78 -10.41
CA LYS A 199 -6.65 -10.95 -9.57
C LYS A 199 -7.52 -10.59 -8.36
N GLY A 200 -7.95 -9.34 -8.24
CA GLY A 200 -8.88 -8.86 -7.21
C GLY A 200 -8.21 -8.18 -6.00
N ASN A 201 -6.89 -7.97 -6.01
CA ASN A 201 -6.25 -7.20 -4.94
C ASN A 201 -6.61 -5.71 -5.08
N THR A 202 -6.91 -5.06 -3.95
CA THR A 202 -7.10 -3.61 -3.88
C THR A 202 -5.74 -2.95 -3.71
N ILE A 203 -5.44 -1.89 -4.47
CA ILE A 203 -4.13 -1.25 -4.45
C ILE A 203 -4.28 0.26 -4.29
N LEU A 204 -3.58 0.83 -3.31
CA LEU A 204 -3.33 2.26 -3.17
C LEU A 204 -1.84 2.49 -3.40
N MET A 205 -1.48 3.14 -4.51
CA MET A 205 -0.10 3.40 -4.89
C MET A 205 0.22 4.89 -4.78
N ALA A 206 1.06 5.26 -3.82
CA ALA A 206 1.64 6.59 -3.80
C ALA A 206 2.79 6.65 -4.82
N THR A 207 2.78 7.66 -5.69
CA THR A 207 3.82 7.86 -6.68
C THR A 207 3.86 9.31 -7.19
N HIS A 208 5.00 9.69 -7.73
CA HIS A 208 5.19 10.94 -8.49
C HIS A 208 5.56 10.67 -9.96
N ASP A 209 5.50 9.41 -10.40
CA ASP A 209 5.79 9.01 -11.78
C ASP A 209 4.58 9.23 -12.70
N PHE A 210 4.46 10.45 -13.23
CA PHE A 210 3.37 10.82 -14.14
C PHE A 210 3.38 10.06 -15.47
N MET A 211 4.53 9.62 -15.93
CA MET A 211 4.62 8.84 -17.16
C MET A 211 3.93 7.47 -16.97
N MET A 212 4.15 6.86 -15.81
CA MET A 212 3.48 5.62 -15.43
C MET A 212 1.96 5.80 -15.31
N ILE A 213 1.52 6.89 -14.64
CA ILE A 213 0.09 7.16 -14.44
C ILE A 213 -0.60 7.39 -15.78
N LYS A 214 0.00 8.18 -16.70
CA LYS A 214 -0.54 8.40 -18.05
C LYS A 214 -0.60 7.12 -18.88
N LYS A 215 0.39 6.25 -18.75
CA LYS A 215 0.45 4.97 -19.47
C LYS A 215 -0.58 3.96 -18.96
N TYR A 216 -0.87 3.99 -17.67
CA TYR A 216 -1.80 3.08 -17.00
C TYR A 216 -2.82 3.89 -16.19
N PRO A 217 -3.80 4.53 -16.86
CA PRO A 217 -4.73 5.44 -16.18
C PRO A 217 -5.65 4.68 -15.22
N HIS A 218 -5.72 5.17 -13.99
CA HIS A 218 -6.61 4.73 -12.94
C HIS A 218 -7.08 5.93 -12.13
N LYS A 219 -8.06 5.72 -11.25
CA LYS A 219 -8.52 6.72 -10.29
C LYS A 219 -7.33 7.36 -9.58
N THR A 220 -7.27 8.69 -9.60
CA THR A 220 -6.13 9.46 -9.08
C THR A 220 -6.58 10.44 -8.02
N LEU A 221 -5.93 10.39 -6.87
CA LEU A 221 -6.12 11.29 -5.74
C LEU A 221 -4.91 12.24 -5.66
N LEU A 222 -5.15 13.54 -5.77
CA LEU A 222 -4.13 14.57 -5.62
C LEU A 222 -4.08 15.05 -4.17
N CYS A 223 -2.90 14.91 -3.55
CA CYS A 223 -2.59 15.45 -2.24
C CYS A 223 -1.89 16.81 -2.43
N ASN A 224 -2.61 17.89 -2.18
CA ASN A 224 -2.13 19.27 -2.33
C ASN A 224 -2.80 20.20 -1.32
N ASN A 225 -2.10 21.23 -0.84
CA ASN A 225 -2.63 22.27 0.06
C ASN A 225 -3.41 21.69 1.25
N LYS A 226 -2.81 20.69 1.94
CA LYS A 226 -3.42 19.99 3.10
C LYS A 226 -4.72 19.23 2.78
N SER A 227 -5.11 19.10 1.51
CA SER A 227 -6.31 18.40 1.06
C SER A 227 -5.97 17.21 0.18
N ILE A 228 -6.95 16.32 -0.01
CA ILE A 228 -6.87 15.23 -0.98
C ILE A 228 -8.15 15.25 -1.80
N ASN A 229 -8.01 15.43 -3.12
CA ASN A 229 -9.12 15.49 -4.05
C ASN A 229 -8.93 14.50 -5.19
N GLU A 230 -10.02 13.92 -5.67
CA GLU A 230 -10.01 13.14 -6.90
C GLU A 230 -9.84 14.07 -8.10
N ILE A 231 -8.93 13.71 -9.00
CA ILE A 231 -8.67 14.47 -10.23
C ILE A 231 -8.69 13.57 -11.45
N ASP A 232 -9.09 14.13 -12.58
CA ASP A 232 -8.90 13.52 -13.89
C ASP A 232 -7.61 14.05 -14.50
N ILE A 233 -6.63 13.17 -14.69
CA ILE A 233 -5.34 13.52 -15.30
C ILE A 233 -5.35 13.40 -16.83
N THR A 234 -6.49 12.98 -17.43
CA THR A 234 -6.60 12.82 -18.88
C THR A 234 -6.49 14.18 -19.54
N GLY A 235 -5.43 14.41 -20.32
CA GLY A 235 -5.20 15.69 -21.00
C GLY A 235 -4.49 16.79 -20.19
N MET A 236 -4.19 16.56 -18.90
CA MET A 236 -3.43 17.52 -18.11
C MET A 236 -1.93 17.44 -18.40
N SER A 237 -1.25 18.60 -18.47
CA SER A 237 0.22 18.68 -18.39
C SER A 237 0.65 18.52 -16.93
N ILE A 238 1.91 18.08 -16.71
CA ILE A 238 2.46 17.92 -15.35
C ILE A 238 2.47 19.25 -14.59
N GLU A 239 2.70 20.35 -15.30
CA GLU A 239 2.73 21.71 -14.75
C GLU A 239 1.37 22.11 -14.14
N ASN A 240 0.27 21.79 -14.84
CA ASN A 240 -1.09 22.14 -14.41
C ASN A 240 -1.63 21.28 -13.26
N ILE A 241 -0.98 20.17 -12.90
CA ILE A 241 -1.44 19.30 -11.79
C ILE A 241 -1.11 19.91 -10.42
N TYR A 242 -0.15 20.83 -10.36
CA TYR A 242 0.35 21.40 -9.10
C TYR A 242 0.08 22.90 -8.94
N GLU A 243 -0.56 23.52 -9.93
CA GLU A 243 -1.14 24.85 -9.80
C GLU A 243 -2.53 24.78 -9.14
#